data_2e3e33279690f3c6c28397d85f3cf9f4
#
_entry.id   2e3e33279690f3c6c28397d85f3cf9f4
#
_cell.length_a   1.000
_cell.length_b   1.000
_cell.length_c   1.000
_cell.angle_alpha   90.00
_cell.angle_beta   90.00
_cell.angle_gamma   90.00
#
_symmetry.space_group_name_H-M   'P 1'
#
loop_
_entity.id
_entity.type
_entity.pdbx_description
1 polymer ?
#
loop_
_entity_poly.entity_id
_entity_poly.type
_entity_poly.pdbx_seq_one_letter_code
_entity_poly.pdbx_strand_id
1 'polypeptide(L)'
;SHAGSTAASIDAKPYAIEAAKGAVADHLKKHGFKHFQITSTRACATIFRIRYQILGDPKISIVIANKDHVEDLKRCITSIQKNSTWSNYEIIVVENNSTTPEIRDYYSQLLGLSGNDSYAERCKLHTVCGHDGGILHSEDGRISVVTYHGDFNYSAVNNLGVSYATGDYILLLNNDTEVITANWMEEMLMYAQREDVGAVGAKLYYADKTIQHAGVVIGLGAHRTAGHTHYRIPVQNLGYMGRLCYTQNATAVTGACLLVKKSLYEQVGGLDESFVISLNDVDFCLKLRKLGLLNVWTPFAELYHYESISRGLDDQGEKAERYNKESEHFREKWKAELEAGDPYYNPNFSLDRSDYALRDPVSGR
;
A
#
# COMPACT_ATOMS: atom_id res chain seq x y z
N SER A 1 17.74 -35.12 -19.29
CA SER A 1 17.18 -34.74 -20.61
C SER A 1 18.08 -35.32 -21.68
N HIS A 2 17.50 -35.99 -22.68
CA HIS A 2 18.25 -36.52 -23.80
C HIS A 2 18.72 -35.36 -24.70
N ALA A 3 19.88 -35.54 -25.36
CA ALA A 3 20.32 -34.64 -26.41
C ALA A 3 19.21 -34.55 -27.48
N GLY A 4 18.74 -33.36 -27.79
CA GLY A 4 17.59 -33.12 -28.66
C GLY A 4 16.22 -32.97 -27.96
N SER A 5 16.17 -33.05 -26.61
CA SER A 5 14.94 -32.76 -25.85
C SER A 5 14.57 -31.31 -26.01
N THR A 6 13.37 -31.04 -26.53
CA THR A 6 12.75 -29.67 -26.57
C THR A 6 12.43 -29.08 -25.17
N ALA A 7 12.75 -29.81 -24.09
CA ALA A 7 12.64 -29.33 -22.71
C ALA A 7 13.95 -28.70 -22.19
N ALA A 8 15.02 -28.65 -22.98
CA ALA A 8 16.31 -28.15 -22.53
C ALA A 8 16.42 -26.63 -22.42
N SER A 9 15.66 -25.85 -23.23
CA SER A 9 15.57 -24.39 -23.11
C SER A 9 14.20 -23.86 -23.59
N ILE A 10 13.85 -22.69 -23.14
CA ILE A 10 12.62 -21.98 -23.60
C ILE A 10 12.76 -21.61 -25.10
N ASP A 11 13.98 -21.34 -25.56
CA ASP A 11 14.26 -20.95 -26.95
C ASP A 11 14.00 -22.10 -27.93
N ALA A 12 13.97 -23.35 -27.44
CA ALA A 12 13.62 -24.53 -28.25
C ALA A 12 12.10 -24.59 -28.56
N LYS A 13 11.26 -23.79 -27.89
CA LYS A 13 9.80 -23.77 -28.07
C LYS A 13 9.23 -22.36 -28.02
N PRO A 14 9.59 -21.43 -28.92
CA PRO A 14 9.08 -20.06 -28.89
C PRO A 14 7.54 -19.99 -29.02
N TYR A 15 6.92 -20.96 -29.70
CA TYR A 15 5.46 -21.08 -29.79
C TYR A 15 4.78 -21.34 -28.43
N ALA A 16 5.48 -21.90 -27.46
CA ALA A 16 4.90 -22.22 -26.15
C ALA A 16 4.56 -20.96 -25.34
N ILE A 17 5.33 -19.88 -25.50
CA ILE A 17 5.09 -18.59 -24.87
C ILE A 17 3.78 -17.98 -25.41
N GLU A 18 3.63 -17.96 -26.73
CA GLU A 18 2.42 -17.42 -27.37
C GLU A 18 1.19 -18.30 -27.09
N ALA A 19 1.32 -19.61 -27.08
CA ALA A 19 0.26 -20.53 -26.69
C ALA A 19 -0.18 -20.29 -25.22
N ALA A 20 0.76 -20.09 -24.30
CA ALA A 20 0.46 -19.78 -22.90
C ALA A 20 -0.23 -18.42 -22.73
N LYS A 21 0.22 -17.38 -23.46
CA LYS A 21 -0.47 -16.08 -23.49
C LYS A 21 -1.88 -16.22 -24.04
N GLY A 22 -2.07 -17.02 -25.11
CA GLY A 22 -3.37 -17.34 -25.68
C GLY A 22 -4.32 -17.98 -24.67
N ALA A 23 -3.83 -18.98 -23.92
CA ALA A 23 -4.62 -19.62 -22.86
C ALA A 23 -5.04 -18.64 -21.75
N VAL A 24 -4.14 -17.75 -21.32
CA VAL A 24 -4.47 -16.69 -20.35
C VAL A 24 -5.49 -15.72 -20.96
N ALA A 25 -5.31 -15.31 -22.21
CA ALA A 25 -6.25 -14.40 -22.89
C ALA A 25 -7.66 -15.02 -22.99
N ASP A 26 -7.75 -16.30 -23.35
CA ASP A 26 -9.03 -17.02 -23.45
C ASP A 26 -9.72 -17.13 -22.08
N HIS A 27 -8.93 -17.41 -21.02
CA HIS A 27 -9.45 -17.41 -19.65
C HIS A 27 -10.02 -16.04 -19.27
N LEU A 28 -9.28 -14.95 -19.50
CA LEU A 28 -9.72 -13.59 -19.18
C LEU A 28 -11.00 -13.23 -19.96
N LYS A 29 -11.08 -13.55 -21.26
CA LYS A 29 -12.27 -13.32 -22.08
C LYS A 29 -13.50 -14.08 -21.55
N LYS A 30 -13.34 -15.35 -21.14
CA LYS A 30 -14.41 -16.16 -20.53
C LYS A 30 -14.93 -15.55 -19.24
N HIS A 31 -14.09 -14.81 -18.50
CA HIS A 31 -14.48 -14.09 -17.29
C HIS A 31 -14.91 -12.64 -17.53
N GLY A 32 -15.18 -12.26 -18.80
CA GLY A 32 -15.75 -10.97 -19.15
C GLY A 32 -14.75 -9.84 -19.34
N PHE A 33 -13.45 -10.08 -19.19
CA PHE A 33 -12.44 -9.06 -19.46
C PHE A 33 -12.27 -8.84 -20.96
N LYS A 34 -12.52 -7.61 -21.43
CA LYS A 34 -12.52 -7.28 -22.87
C LYS A 34 -11.25 -6.56 -23.32
N HIS A 35 -10.68 -5.73 -22.47
CA HIS A 35 -9.58 -4.84 -22.81
C HIS A 35 -8.39 -5.08 -21.89
N PHE A 36 -7.46 -5.89 -22.36
CA PHE A 36 -6.23 -6.22 -21.62
C PHE A 36 -5.07 -6.48 -22.58
N GLN A 37 -3.87 -6.35 -22.07
CA GLN A 37 -2.62 -6.69 -22.74
C GLN A 37 -1.86 -7.71 -21.90
N ILE A 38 -1.29 -8.74 -22.54
CA ILE A 38 -0.45 -9.75 -21.89
C ILE A 38 0.95 -9.66 -22.47
N THR A 39 1.92 -9.37 -21.63
CA THR A 39 3.34 -9.29 -22.00
C THR A 39 4.17 -10.22 -21.12
N SER A 40 5.29 -10.71 -21.64
CA SER A 40 6.28 -11.40 -20.82
C SER A 40 6.97 -10.39 -19.89
N THR A 41 7.32 -10.81 -18.68
CA THR A 41 8.11 -9.96 -17.79
C THR A 41 9.57 -9.92 -18.24
N ARG A 42 10.28 -8.84 -17.87
CA ARG A 42 11.71 -8.71 -18.16
C ARG A 42 12.54 -9.81 -17.48
N ALA A 43 12.10 -10.27 -16.31
CA ALA A 43 12.83 -11.25 -15.52
C ALA A 43 12.72 -12.68 -16.10
N CYS A 44 11.57 -13.01 -16.71
CA CYS A 44 11.33 -14.35 -17.26
C CYS A 44 10.26 -14.30 -18.35
N ALA A 45 10.56 -14.88 -19.51
CA ALA A 45 9.66 -14.91 -20.67
C ALA A 45 8.34 -15.68 -20.43
N THR A 46 8.34 -16.60 -19.48
CA THR A 46 7.16 -17.41 -19.11
C THR A 46 6.36 -16.86 -17.94
N ILE A 47 6.81 -15.77 -17.34
CA ILE A 47 6.06 -15.00 -16.33
C ILE A 47 5.39 -13.83 -17.04
N PHE A 48 4.07 -13.74 -16.94
CA PHE A 48 3.30 -12.74 -17.69
C PHE A 48 2.87 -11.59 -16.81
N ARG A 49 2.90 -10.39 -17.39
CA ARG A 49 2.27 -9.18 -16.86
C ARG A 49 0.97 -8.96 -17.62
N ILE A 50 -0.13 -8.82 -16.89
CA ILE A 50 -1.44 -8.48 -17.43
C ILE A 50 -1.68 -7.02 -17.12
N ARG A 51 -2.02 -6.23 -18.15
CA ARG A 51 -2.44 -4.85 -18.03
C ARG A 51 -3.88 -4.72 -18.45
N TYR A 52 -4.73 -4.22 -17.58
CA TYR A 52 -6.11 -3.91 -17.90
C TYR A 52 -6.23 -2.45 -18.33
N GLN A 53 -7.10 -2.17 -19.31
CA GLN A 53 -7.42 -0.80 -19.66
C GLN A 53 -8.13 -0.13 -18.48
N ILE A 54 -7.69 1.06 -18.09
CA ILE A 54 -8.40 1.90 -17.13
C ILE A 54 -9.61 2.51 -17.83
N LEU A 55 -10.77 2.44 -17.18
CA LEU A 55 -12.03 2.95 -17.69
C LEU A 55 -12.28 4.36 -17.16
N GLY A 56 -12.49 5.30 -18.08
CA GLY A 56 -12.72 6.69 -17.71
C GLY A 56 -11.46 7.41 -17.22
N ASP A 57 -11.67 8.42 -16.41
CA ASP A 57 -10.62 9.23 -15.77
C ASP A 57 -10.95 9.40 -14.28
N PRO A 58 -10.96 8.30 -13.49
CA PRO A 58 -11.36 8.36 -12.10
C PRO A 58 -10.38 9.18 -11.27
N LYS A 59 -10.91 9.96 -10.32
CA LYS A 59 -10.11 10.78 -9.43
C LYS A 59 -9.58 9.96 -8.25
N ILE A 60 -8.30 10.15 -7.92
CA ILE A 60 -7.64 9.54 -6.77
C ILE A 60 -7.42 10.60 -5.68
N SER A 61 -7.90 10.36 -4.47
CA SER A 61 -7.57 11.17 -3.30
C SER A 61 -6.42 10.50 -2.56
N ILE A 62 -5.25 11.14 -2.55
CA ILE A 62 -4.05 10.70 -1.85
C ILE A 62 -4.10 11.28 -0.44
N VAL A 63 -4.25 10.45 0.58
CA VAL A 63 -4.33 10.84 1.99
C VAL A 63 -2.98 10.58 2.64
N ILE A 64 -2.37 11.63 3.22
CA ILE A 64 -1.04 11.60 3.82
C ILE A 64 -1.14 12.13 5.26
N ALA A 65 -0.98 11.25 6.25
CA ALA A 65 -0.84 11.66 7.64
C ALA A 65 0.55 12.28 7.87
N ASN A 66 0.61 13.44 8.54
CA ASN A 66 1.87 14.10 8.81
C ASN A 66 1.92 14.75 10.20
N LYS A 67 3.09 14.67 10.81
CA LYS A 67 3.45 15.41 12.02
C LYS A 67 4.92 15.80 11.93
N ASP A 68 5.18 17.12 11.90
CA ASP A 68 6.54 17.62 11.69
C ASP A 68 7.17 17.01 10.39
N HIS A 69 8.38 16.48 10.39
CA HIS A 69 9.03 15.75 9.27
C HIS A 69 8.91 16.43 7.89
N VAL A 70 9.22 17.75 7.84
CA VAL A 70 9.04 18.57 6.62
C VAL A 70 9.79 18.03 5.41
N GLU A 71 11.01 17.52 5.58
CA GLU A 71 11.83 17.04 4.46
C GLU A 71 11.26 15.73 3.87
N ASP A 72 10.71 14.85 4.70
CA ASP A 72 10.06 13.62 4.25
C ASP A 72 8.79 13.95 3.47
N LEU A 73 7.90 14.78 4.02
CA LEU A 73 6.68 15.20 3.34
C LEU A 73 6.99 15.93 2.03
N LYS A 74 8.00 16.80 2.02
CA LYS A 74 8.43 17.53 0.82
C LYS A 74 8.95 16.59 -0.27
N ARG A 75 9.76 15.59 0.09
CA ARG A 75 10.23 14.54 -0.82
C ARG A 75 9.06 13.74 -1.38
N CYS A 76 8.13 13.32 -0.53
CA CYS A 76 6.94 12.57 -0.92
C CYS A 76 6.10 13.36 -1.93
N ILE A 77 5.62 14.56 -1.59
CA ILE A 77 4.77 15.38 -2.45
C ILE A 77 5.51 15.75 -3.76
N THR A 78 6.78 16.15 -3.68
CA THR A 78 7.57 16.49 -4.87
C THR A 78 7.71 15.29 -5.80
N SER A 79 7.93 14.07 -5.26
CA SER A 79 8.04 12.87 -6.08
C SER A 79 6.73 12.51 -6.77
N ILE A 80 5.60 12.67 -6.10
CA ILE A 80 4.26 12.49 -6.70
C ILE A 80 4.08 13.46 -7.87
N GLN A 81 4.31 14.76 -7.64
CA GLN A 81 4.10 15.80 -8.64
C GLN A 81 5.01 15.66 -9.87
N LYS A 82 6.28 15.25 -9.67
CA LYS A 82 7.27 15.15 -10.74
C LYS A 82 7.23 13.84 -11.51
N ASN A 83 6.95 12.74 -10.81
CA ASN A 83 7.14 11.40 -11.36
C ASN A 83 5.83 10.73 -11.76
N SER A 84 4.65 11.27 -11.41
CA SER A 84 3.39 10.60 -11.74
C SER A 84 2.87 10.97 -13.12
N THR A 85 2.45 9.96 -13.88
CA THR A 85 1.81 10.13 -15.20
C THR A 85 0.29 10.28 -15.10
N TRP A 86 -0.35 9.73 -14.06
CA TRP A 86 -1.77 9.98 -13.78
C TRP A 86 -1.96 11.41 -13.27
N SER A 87 -2.85 12.18 -13.87
CA SER A 87 -3.03 13.60 -13.57
C SER A 87 -4.28 13.93 -12.76
N ASN A 88 -5.28 13.03 -12.74
CA ASN A 88 -6.54 13.26 -12.04
C ASN A 88 -6.46 12.77 -10.58
N TYR A 89 -5.76 13.55 -9.75
CA TYR A 89 -5.63 13.30 -8.32
C TYR A 89 -5.68 14.59 -7.51
N GLU A 90 -5.96 14.43 -6.23
CA GLU A 90 -5.78 15.45 -5.19
C GLU A 90 -4.92 14.87 -4.06
N ILE A 91 -4.28 15.74 -3.29
CA ILE A 91 -3.49 15.38 -2.11
C ILE A 91 -4.15 16.02 -0.88
N ILE A 92 -4.44 15.21 0.13
CA ILE A 92 -4.99 15.63 1.41
C ILE A 92 -3.95 15.30 2.47
N VAL A 93 -3.26 16.33 2.96
CA VAL A 93 -2.33 16.20 4.09
C VAL A 93 -3.13 16.37 5.38
N VAL A 94 -3.07 15.38 6.25
CA VAL A 94 -3.68 15.45 7.58
C VAL A 94 -2.61 15.80 8.59
N GLU A 95 -2.63 17.06 9.01
CA GLU A 95 -1.72 17.63 9.99
C GLU A 95 -2.12 17.20 11.41
N ASN A 96 -1.19 16.61 12.16
CA ASN A 96 -1.44 16.13 13.52
C ASN A 96 -0.49 16.76 14.54
N ASN A 97 -0.85 17.91 15.07
CA ASN A 97 -0.16 18.58 16.18
C ASN A 97 1.33 18.82 15.93
N SER A 98 1.71 19.26 14.74
CA SER A 98 3.09 19.66 14.43
C SER A 98 3.52 20.88 15.26
N THR A 99 4.76 20.86 15.70
CA THR A 99 5.32 21.85 16.61
C THR A 99 6.36 22.75 15.94
N THR A 100 6.99 22.31 14.85
CA THR A 100 8.07 23.03 14.20
C THR A 100 7.55 24.17 13.28
N PRO A 101 8.21 25.32 13.27
CA PRO A 101 7.85 26.42 12.34
C PRO A 101 8.01 26.02 10.88
N GLU A 102 9.01 25.22 10.56
CA GLU A 102 9.39 24.80 9.19
C GLU A 102 8.25 24.06 8.50
N ILE A 103 7.50 23.21 9.21
CA ILE A 103 6.37 22.49 8.62
C ILE A 103 5.20 23.45 8.33
N ARG A 104 4.97 24.44 9.20
CA ARG A 104 3.91 25.45 9.01
C ARG A 104 4.22 26.36 7.82
N ASP A 105 5.47 26.73 7.66
CA ASP A 105 5.95 27.47 6.49
C ASP A 105 5.78 26.64 5.20
N TYR A 106 6.07 25.35 5.27
CA TYR A 106 5.86 24.45 4.14
C TYR A 106 4.38 24.29 3.79
N TYR A 107 3.47 24.20 4.77
CA TYR A 107 2.03 24.21 4.51
C TYR A 107 1.57 25.52 3.87
N SER A 108 2.11 26.66 4.32
CA SER A 108 1.84 27.94 3.66
C SER A 108 2.27 27.92 2.20
N GLN A 109 3.47 27.41 1.92
CA GLN A 109 3.99 27.25 0.55
C GLN A 109 3.12 26.32 -0.30
N LEU A 110 2.73 25.16 0.22
CA LEU A 110 1.84 24.21 -0.47
C LEU A 110 0.49 24.79 -0.85
N LEU A 111 -0.04 25.66 0.02
CA LEU A 111 -1.35 26.28 -0.14
C LEU A 111 -1.28 27.63 -0.90
N GLY A 112 -0.10 28.13 -1.26
CA GLY A 112 0.07 29.43 -1.89
C GLY A 112 -0.19 30.61 -0.96
N LEU A 113 -0.10 30.42 0.36
CA LEU A 113 -0.35 31.44 1.38
C LEU A 113 0.94 32.24 1.70
N SER A 114 0.83 33.52 2.04
CA SER A 114 1.98 34.36 2.38
C SER A 114 1.65 35.50 3.33
N GLY A 115 2.66 35.98 4.07
CA GLY A 115 2.54 37.13 4.97
C GLY A 115 1.50 36.95 6.07
N ASN A 116 0.60 37.92 6.23
CA ASN A 116 -0.47 37.86 7.23
C ASN A 116 -1.57 36.83 6.95
N ASP A 117 -1.48 36.15 5.81
CA ASP A 117 -2.38 35.07 5.39
C ASP A 117 -1.67 33.70 5.39
N SER A 118 -0.71 33.50 6.30
CA SER A 118 0.00 32.25 6.45
C SER A 118 -0.87 31.15 7.03
N TYR A 119 -0.47 29.87 6.84
CA TYR A 119 -1.14 28.72 7.46
C TYR A 119 -1.30 28.90 8.97
N ALA A 120 -0.26 29.38 9.67
CA ALA A 120 -0.29 29.61 11.10
C ALA A 120 -1.33 30.66 11.52
N GLU A 121 -1.50 31.75 10.76
CA GLU A 121 -2.51 32.78 11.05
C GLU A 121 -3.92 32.26 10.78
N ARG A 122 -4.13 31.52 9.70
CA ARG A 122 -5.44 30.91 9.42
C ARG A 122 -5.83 29.88 10.47
N CYS A 123 -4.93 29.06 10.97
CA CYS A 123 -5.20 28.12 12.07
C CYS A 123 -5.62 28.87 13.36
N LYS A 124 -5.01 30.03 13.71
CA LYS A 124 -5.41 30.82 14.84
C LYS A 124 -6.85 31.33 14.70
N LEU A 125 -7.24 31.78 13.53
CA LEU A 125 -8.60 32.26 13.25
C LEU A 125 -9.64 31.14 13.39
N HIS A 126 -9.33 29.92 12.90
CA HIS A 126 -10.22 28.77 13.03
C HIS A 126 -10.41 28.32 14.48
N THR A 127 -9.34 28.32 15.29
CA THR A 127 -9.41 28.00 16.73
C THR A 127 -10.31 29.00 17.50
N VAL A 128 -10.27 30.26 17.13
CA VAL A 128 -11.11 31.31 17.76
C VAL A 128 -12.58 31.16 17.35
N CYS A 129 -12.87 30.63 16.18
CA CYS A 129 -14.26 30.47 15.69
C CYS A 129 -14.92 29.14 16.14
N GLY A 130 -14.25 28.30 16.94
CA GLY A 130 -14.84 27.09 17.53
C GLY A 130 -15.15 25.98 16.51
N HIS A 131 -14.57 26.06 15.32
CA HIS A 131 -14.66 24.99 14.31
C HIS A 131 -13.47 24.04 14.48
N ASP A 132 -13.74 22.82 14.87
CA ASP A 132 -12.77 21.72 14.84
C ASP A 132 -12.18 21.59 13.44
N GLY A 133 -10.85 21.73 13.32
CA GLY A 133 -10.03 21.37 12.20
C GLY A 133 -10.54 21.80 10.81
N GLY A 134 -10.41 23.07 10.47
CA GLY A 134 -10.74 23.53 9.12
C GLY A 134 -9.85 22.91 8.05
N ILE A 135 -10.43 22.62 6.88
CA ILE A 135 -9.67 22.29 5.69
C ILE A 135 -9.24 23.58 4.98
N LEU A 136 -7.97 23.66 4.62
CA LEU A 136 -7.42 24.70 3.77
C LEU A 136 -7.02 24.11 2.42
N HIS A 137 -7.33 24.79 1.34
CA HIS A 137 -7.04 24.34 -0.03
C HIS A 137 -6.02 25.24 -0.69
N SER A 138 -5.18 24.68 -1.56
CA SER A 138 -4.40 25.42 -2.54
C SER A 138 -5.32 26.13 -3.54
N GLU A 139 -4.81 27.17 -4.24
CA GLU A 139 -5.59 27.94 -5.20
C GLU A 139 -6.17 27.07 -6.34
N ASP A 140 -5.42 26.08 -6.79
CA ASP A 140 -5.86 25.12 -7.81
C ASP A 140 -6.72 23.96 -7.28
N GLY A 141 -6.96 23.89 -5.96
CA GLY A 141 -7.74 22.87 -5.29
C GLY A 141 -7.10 21.46 -5.27
N ARG A 142 -5.84 21.33 -5.72
CA ARG A 142 -5.15 20.03 -5.80
C ARG A 142 -4.56 19.56 -4.48
N ILE A 143 -4.21 20.48 -3.62
CA ILE A 143 -3.63 20.16 -2.30
C ILE A 143 -4.52 20.74 -1.22
N SER A 144 -4.78 19.96 -0.20
CA SER A 144 -5.52 20.38 0.98
C SER A 144 -4.74 19.99 2.24
N VAL A 145 -4.83 20.82 3.26
CA VAL A 145 -4.33 20.53 4.60
C VAL A 145 -5.48 20.53 5.58
N VAL A 146 -5.68 19.41 6.27
CA VAL A 146 -6.72 19.19 7.28
C VAL A 146 -6.05 19.03 8.63
N THR A 147 -6.54 19.68 9.69
CA THR A 147 -5.94 19.57 11.02
C THR A 147 -6.68 18.55 11.87
N TYR A 148 -5.94 17.62 12.46
CA TYR A 148 -6.40 16.65 13.46
C TYR A 148 -5.82 17.00 14.84
N HIS A 149 -6.66 17.26 15.83
CA HIS A 149 -6.25 17.74 17.15
C HIS A 149 -6.09 16.64 18.22
N GLY A 150 -6.43 15.39 17.89
CA GLY A 150 -6.29 14.26 18.83
C GLY A 150 -4.84 13.78 18.99
N ASP A 151 -4.64 12.87 19.93
CA ASP A 151 -3.41 12.08 20.03
C ASP A 151 -3.20 11.28 18.75
N PHE A 152 -1.94 11.03 18.40
CA PHE A 152 -1.65 10.33 17.17
C PHE A 152 -2.26 8.93 17.16
N ASN A 153 -3.16 8.72 16.22
CA ASN A 153 -3.79 7.46 15.88
C ASN A 153 -3.83 7.38 14.35
N TYR A 154 -3.03 6.50 13.77
CA TYR A 154 -2.92 6.37 12.31
C TYR A 154 -4.28 6.15 11.66
N SER A 155 -5.12 5.30 12.26
CA SER A 155 -6.44 4.99 11.76
C SER A 155 -7.36 6.22 11.79
N ALA A 156 -7.43 6.92 12.91
CA ALA A 156 -8.27 8.11 13.05
C ALA A 156 -7.83 9.26 12.14
N VAL A 157 -6.50 9.50 12.04
CA VAL A 157 -5.94 10.53 11.15
C VAL A 157 -6.30 10.25 9.70
N ASN A 158 -6.13 9.00 9.24
CA ASN A 158 -6.48 8.64 7.86
C ASN A 158 -8.00 8.65 7.63
N ASN A 159 -8.82 8.19 8.57
CA ASN A 159 -10.28 8.27 8.48
C ASN A 159 -10.75 9.72 8.33
N LEU A 160 -10.16 10.65 9.10
CA LEU A 160 -10.44 12.07 8.94
C LEU A 160 -10.07 12.55 7.53
N GLY A 161 -8.88 12.24 7.04
CA GLY A 161 -8.45 12.61 5.68
C GLY A 161 -9.41 12.09 4.62
N VAL A 162 -9.83 10.83 4.73
CA VAL A 162 -10.79 10.21 3.81
C VAL A 162 -12.16 10.90 3.85
N SER A 163 -12.61 11.42 4.99
CA SER A 163 -13.88 12.13 5.08
C SER A 163 -13.95 13.41 4.22
N TYR A 164 -12.78 13.99 3.90
CA TYR A 164 -12.64 15.13 3.00
C TYR A 164 -12.32 14.76 1.55
N ALA A 165 -12.07 13.48 1.28
CA ALA A 165 -11.72 13.01 -0.05
C ALA A 165 -12.90 13.15 -1.03
N THR A 166 -12.61 13.65 -2.24
CA THR A 166 -13.61 13.83 -3.30
C THR A 166 -13.44 12.85 -4.45
N GLY A 167 -12.34 12.06 -4.45
CA GLY A 167 -12.03 11.08 -5.49
C GLY A 167 -12.85 9.80 -5.39
N ASP A 168 -12.88 9.06 -6.49
CA ASP A 168 -13.50 7.74 -6.60
C ASP A 168 -12.70 6.67 -5.86
N TYR A 169 -11.39 6.92 -5.73
CA TYR A 169 -10.44 6.03 -5.07
C TYR A 169 -9.69 6.77 -3.97
N ILE A 170 -9.43 6.05 -2.89
CA ILE A 170 -8.58 6.49 -1.78
C ILE A 170 -7.24 5.81 -1.90
N LEU A 171 -6.17 6.60 -1.87
CA LEU A 171 -4.81 6.13 -1.76
C LEU A 171 -4.23 6.57 -0.42
N LEU A 172 -4.15 5.64 0.54
CA LEU A 172 -3.40 5.87 1.76
C LEU A 172 -1.91 5.84 1.42
N LEU A 173 -1.18 6.86 1.83
CA LEU A 173 0.24 7.01 1.55
C LEU A 173 0.99 7.58 2.75
N ASN A 174 2.09 6.94 3.15
CA ASN A 174 2.93 7.49 4.20
C ASN A 174 3.73 8.70 3.69
N ASN A 175 3.97 9.66 4.58
CA ASN A 175 4.70 10.90 4.29
C ASN A 175 6.20 10.70 3.97
N ASP A 176 6.76 9.54 4.31
CA ASP A 176 8.17 9.17 4.10
C ASP A 176 8.35 8.23 2.90
N THR A 177 7.46 8.31 1.91
CA THR A 177 7.57 7.58 0.64
C THR A 177 8.16 8.44 -0.48
N GLU A 178 8.74 7.79 -1.50
CA GLU A 178 9.23 8.45 -2.72
C GLU A 178 8.92 7.60 -3.95
N VAL A 179 8.26 8.20 -4.93
CA VAL A 179 7.81 7.52 -6.16
C VAL A 179 8.99 7.22 -7.08
N ILE A 180 9.12 5.96 -7.50
CA ILE A 180 10.10 5.47 -8.46
C ILE A 180 9.47 5.31 -9.85
N THR A 181 8.38 4.54 -9.95
CA THR A 181 7.74 4.22 -11.23
C THR A 181 6.76 5.30 -11.64
N ALA A 182 6.93 5.91 -12.80
CA ALA A 182 6.11 7.04 -13.24
C ALA A 182 4.61 6.71 -13.36
N ASN A 183 4.26 5.52 -13.81
CA ASN A 183 2.87 5.06 -13.96
C ASN A 183 2.38 4.21 -12.77
N TRP A 184 2.87 4.48 -11.57
CA TRP A 184 2.55 3.71 -10.37
C TRP A 184 1.06 3.72 -10.00
N MET A 185 0.38 4.87 -10.15
CA MET A 185 -1.05 4.99 -9.91
C MET A 185 -1.85 4.16 -10.90
N GLU A 186 -1.50 4.19 -12.18
CA GLU A 186 -2.14 3.38 -13.23
C GLU A 186 -1.94 1.88 -12.97
N GLU A 187 -0.74 1.47 -12.53
CA GLU A 187 -0.43 0.07 -12.20
C GLU A 187 -1.25 -0.45 -11.01
N MET A 188 -1.69 0.42 -10.14
CA MET A 188 -2.60 0.07 -9.04
C MET A 188 -4.06 0.18 -9.47
N LEU A 189 -4.43 1.26 -10.16
CA LEU A 189 -5.79 1.59 -10.55
C LEU A 189 -6.41 0.55 -11.49
N MET A 190 -5.62 0.02 -12.45
CA MET A 190 -6.10 -1.02 -13.36
C MET A 190 -6.58 -2.30 -12.67
N TYR A 191 -6.09 -2.59 -11.47
CA TYR A 191 -6.61 -3.67 -10.63
C TYR A 191 -7.73 -3.19 -9.71
N ALA A 192 -7.58 -2.03 -9.07
CA ALA A 192 -8.55 -1.50 -8.13
C ALA A 192 -9.93 -1.24 -8.75
N GLN A 193 -10.00 -0.95 -10.06
CA GLN A 193 -11.28 -0.74 -10.77
C GLN A 193 -12.13 -2.02 -10.93
N ARG A 194 -11.54 -3.21 -10.79
CA ARG A 194 -12.25 -4.48 -10.90
C ARG A 194 -13.24 -4.63 -9.76
N GLU A 195 -14.37 -5.30 -10.04
CA GLU A 195 -15.43 -5.50 -9.04
C GLU A 195 -15.06 -6.53 -7.98
N ASP A 196 -14.16 -7.46 -8.31
CA ASP A 196 -13.68 -8.51 -7.42
C ASP A 196 -12.45 -8.11 -6.58
N VAL A 197 -11.96 -6.85 -6.71
CA VAL A 197 -10.76 -6.35 -6.01
C VAL A 197 -11.15 -5.37 -4.92
N GLY A 198 -10.64 -5.60 -3.71
CA GLY A 198 -10.71 -4.72 -2.56
C GLY A 198 -9.58 -3.69 -2.56
N ALA A 199 -8.44 -4.06 -1.98
CA ALA A 199 -7.27 -3.19 -1.89
C ALA A 199 -6.17 -3.60 -2.88
N VAL A 200 -5.39 -2.61 -3.33
CA VAL A 200 -4.18 -2.82 -4.14
C VAL A 200 -2.99 -2.16 -3.46
N GLY A 201 -1.91 -2.92 -3.26
CA GLY A 201 -0.65 -2.44 -2.68
C GLY A 201 0.49 -2.41 -3.69
N ALA A 202 1.39 -1.44 -3.50
CA ALA A 202 2.60 -1.27 -4.29
C ALA A 202 3.76 -2.10 -3.74
N LYS A 203 4.84 -2.23 -4.51
CA LYS A 203 6.12 -2.77 -4.05
C LYS A 203 6.92 -1.66 -3.39
N LEU A 204 7.31 -1.87 -2.13
CA LEU A 204 8.07 -0.88 -1.38
C LEU A 204 9.50 -1.37 -1.10
N TYR A 205 10.43 -0.42 -1.16
CA TYR A 205 11.84 -0.63 -0.88
C TYR A 205 12.32 0.22 0.29
N TYR A 206 13.22 -0.33 1.08
CA TYR A 206 14.03 0.46 1.99
C TYR A 206 15.06 1.31 1.23
N ALA A 207 15.63 2.32 1.89
CA ALA A 207 16.70 3.16 1.34
C ALA A 207 17.95 2.36 0.89
N ASP A 208 18.21 1.21 1.52
CA ASP A 208 19.30 0.29 1.17
C ASP A 208 18.98 -0.63 -0.03
N LYS A 209 17.86 -0.40 -0.71
CA LYS A 209 17.37 -1.19 -1.84
C LYS A 209 17.06 -2.65 -1.51
N THR A 210 16.67 -2.93 -0.27
CA THR A 210 16.03 -4.19 0.10
C THR A 210 14.52 -4.07 0.05
N ILE A 211 13.82 -5.20 -0.08
CA ILE A 211 12.36 -5.25 -0.10
C ILE A 211 11.81 -4.92 1.28
N GLN A 212 10.94 -3.92 1.36
CA GLN A 212 10.18 -3.60 2.55
C GLN A 212 8.80 -4.27 2.50
N HIS A 213 8.10 -4.18 1.36
CA HIS A 213 6.78 -4.76 1.18
C HIS A 213 6.62 -5.48 -0.15
N ALA A 214 6.16 -6.74 -0.06
CA ALA A 214 5.79 -7.58 -1.21
C ALA A 214 4.55 -8.45 -0.90
N GLY A 215 3.58 -7.85 -0.20
CA GLY A 215 2.40 -8.53 0.33
C GLY A 215 2.58 -8.98 1.77
N VAL A 216 1.45 -9.20 2.44
CA VAL A 216 1.38 -9.60 3.86
C VAL A 216 0.68 -10.96 3.96
N VAL A 217 1.25 -11.82 4.81
CA VAL A 217 0.73 -13.14 5.19
C VAL A 217 0.30 -13.09 6.66
N ILE A 218 -0.90 -13.56 6.97
CA ILE A 218 -1.36 -13.70 8.36
C ILE A 218 -0.72 -14.92 9.03
N GLY A 219 -0.48 -14.81 10.33
CA GLY A 219 0.22 -15.82 11.12
C GLY A 219 1.74 -15.77 11.02
N LEU A 220 2.32 -14.98 10.09
CA LEU A 220 3.76 -14.85 9.91
C LEU A 220 4.39 -13.98 11.00
N GLY A 221 5.57 -14.37 11.45
CA GLY A 221 6.37 -13.62 12.42
C GLY A 221 6.19 -14.04 13.87
N ALA A 222 6.95 -13.43 14.77
CA ALA A 222 7.04 -13.82 16.18
C ALA A 222 5.71 -13.71 16.94
N HIS A 223 4.91 -12.69 16.65
CA HIS A 223 3.63 -12.46 17.31
C HIS A 223 2.47 -13.26 16.71
N ARG A 224 2.71 -14.01 15.62
CA ARG A 224 1.68 -14.83 14.93
C ARG A 224 0.43 -14.03 14.52
N THR A 225 0.63 -12.75 14.19
CA THR A 225 -0.43 -11.86 13.68
C THR A 225 -0.35 -11.75 12.17
N ALA A 226 0.58 -10.98 11.66
CA ALA A 226 0.84 -10.79 10.23
C ALA A 226 2.28 -10.35 10.00
N GLY A 227 2.81 -10.65 8.82
CA GLY A 227 4.17 -10.27 8.46
C GLY A 227 4.36 -10.08 6.95
N HIS A 228 5.31 -9.22 6.60
CA HIS A 228 5.69 -8.98 5.20
C HIS A 228 6.46 -10.16 4.62
N THR A 229 6.10 -10.55 3.41
CA THR A 229 6.89 -11.55 2.65
C THR A 229 8.12 -10.93 2.02
N HIS A 230 9.17 -11.72 1.81
CA HIS A 230 10.42 -11.29 1.18
C HIS A 230 11.12 -10.12 1.90
N TYR A 231 10.84 -9.93 3.18
CA TYR A 231 11.37 -8.85 4.01
C TYR A 231 12.90 -8.84 3.99
N ARG A 232 13.50 -7.66 3.71
CA ARG A 232 14.95 -7.45 3.63
C ARG A 232 15.69 -8.24 2.55
N ILE A 233 14.98 -8.84 1.60
CA ILE A 233 15.62 -9.48 0.44
C ILE A 233 16.11 -8.39 -0.53
N PRO A 234 17.33 -8.52 -1.10
CA PRO A 234 17.84 -7.56 -2.08
C PRO A 234 16.94 -7.42 -3.32
N VAL A 235 16.84 -6.20 -3.87
CA VAL A 235 15.97 -5.89 -5.02
C VAL A 235 16.21 -6.75 -6.26
N GLN A 236 17.44 -7.26 -6.45
CA GLN A 236 17.79 -8.11 -7.59
C GLN A 236 17.25 -9.54 -7.49
N ASN A 237 16.80 -9.93 -6.29
CA ASN A 237 16.22 -11.26 -6.08
C ASN A 237 14.82 -11.32 -6.71
N LEU A 238 14.55 -12.40 -7.45
CA LEU A 238 13.26 -12.61 -8.08
C LEU A 238 12.19 -13.17 -7.12
N GLY A 239 12.58 -13.49 -5.89
CA GLY A 239 11.74 -14.13 -4.89
C GLY A 239 11.50 -15.62 -5.16
N TYR A 240 10.86 -16.29 -4.21
CA TYR A 240 10.49 -17.69 -4.37
C TYR A 240 9.64 -17.89 -5.65
N MET A 241 10.09 -18.75 -6.56
CA MET A 241 9.40 -19.02 -7.85
C MET A 241 9.08 -17.76 -8.68
N GLY A 242 9.91 -16.73 -8.58
CA GLY A 242 9.72 -15.47 -9.30
C GLY A 242 8.61 -14.57 -8.75
N ARG A 243 8.14 -14.79 -7.52
CA ARG A 243 7.00 -14.07 -6.92
C ARG A 243 7.18 -12.55 -6.86
N LEU A 244 8.40 -12.04 -6.89
CA LEU A 244 8.66 -10.59 -6.94
C LEU A 244 8.53 -9.98 -8.36
N CYS A 245 8.15 -10.78 -9.38
CA CYS A 245 8.11 -10.35 -10.77
C CYS A 245 6.70 -10.26 -11.38
N TYR A 246 5.66 -10.68 -10.68
CA TYR A 246 4.27 -10.68 -11.18
C TYR A 246 3.27 -10.29 -10.11
N THR A 247 2.13 -9.75 -10.56
CA THR A 247 1.03 -9.36 -9.69
C THR A 247 0.37 -10.59 -9.05
N GLN A 248 0.06 -10.51 -7.77
CA GLN A 248 -0.47 -11.62 -6.97
C GLN A 248 -1.61 -11.16 -6.08
N ASN A 249 -2.48 -12.12 -5.74
CA ASN A 249 -3.37 -11.95 -4.61
C ASN A 249 -2.54 -12.09 -3.32
N ALA A 250 -2.82 -11.26 -2.34
CA ALA A 250 -2.25 -11.28 -1.00
C ALA A 250 -3.37 -11.24 0.04
N THR A 251 -3.11 -11.71 1.24
CA THR A 251 -4.10 -11.60 2.31
C THR A 251 -4.26 -10.15 2.73
N ALA A 252 -3.15 -9.41 2.80
CA ALA A 252 -3.19 -7.97 3.02
C ALA A 252 -2.06 -7.26 2.30
N VAL A 253 -2.18 -5.94 2.20
CA VAL A 253 -1.15 -5.01 1.71
C VAL A 253 -1.01 -3.87 2.71
N THR A 254 0.17 -3.24 2.75
CA THR A 254 0.47 -2.21 3.75
C THR A 254 -0.20 -0.87 3.46
N GLY A 255 -0.66 -0.22 4.53
CA GLY A 255 -1.19 1.15 4.49
C GLY A 255 -0.18 2.22 4.08
N ALA A 256 1.12 1.88 4.05
CA ALA A 256 2.14 2.80 3.56
C ALA A 256 1.95 3.19 2.08
N CYS A 257 1.31 2.32 1.27
CA CYS A 257 0.83 2.63 -0.08
C CYS A 257 -0.30 1.66 -0.46
N LEU A 258 -1.56 2.04 -0.18
CA LEU A 258 -2.75 1.21 -0.36
C LEU A 258 -3.82 1.99 -1.12
N LEU A 259 -4.21 1.46 -2.29
CA LEU A 259 -5.32 2.00 -3.10
C LEU A 259 -6.58 1.16 -2.94
N VAL A 260 -7.72 1.81 -2.75
CA VAL A 260 -9.03 1.17 -2.61
C VAL A 260 -10.14 2.06 -3.20
N LYS A 261 -11.24 1.50 -3.67
CA LYS A 261 -12.44 2.30 -4.01
C LYS A 261 -12.96 3.00 -2.76
N LYS A 262 -13.29 4.30 -2.87
CA LYS A 262 -13.86 5.07 -1.75
C LYS A 262 -15.12 4.39 -1.20
N SER A 263 -16.00 3.92 -2.07
CA SER A 263 -17.22 3.20 -1.66
C SER A 263 -16.95 1.94 -0.85
N LEU A 264 -15.87 1.19 -1.14
CA LEU A 264 -15.47 0.02 -0.35
C LEU A 264 -14.85 0.43 1.00
N TYR A 265 -14.05 1.50 1.02
CA TYR A 265 -13.51 2.06 2.26
C TYR A 265 -14.64 2.42 3.23
N GLU A 266 -15.65 3.14 2.73
CA GLU A 266 -16.84 3.52 3.50
C GLU A 266 -17.69 2.32 3.91
N GLN A 267 -17.88 1.35 3.00
CA GLN A 267 -18.68 0.15 3.26
C GLN A 267 -18.15 -0.69 4.41
N VAL A 268 -16.82 -0.80 4.56
CA VAL A 268 -16.21 -1.55 5.67
C VAL A 268 -15.99 -0.69 6.93
N GLY A 269 -16.44 0.58 6.92
CA GLY A 269 -16.33 1.51 8.05
C GLY A 269 -14.93 2.08 8.27
N GLY A 270 -14.12 2.20 7.20
CA GLY A 270 -12.77 2.74 7.26
C GLY A 270 -11.78 1.86 8.03
N LEU A 271 -10.69 2.47 8.50
CA LEU A 271 -9.73 1.84 9.41
C LEU A 271 -10.34 1.74 10.82
N ASP A 272 -10.05 0.66 11.52
CA ASP A 272 -10.48 0.47 12.91
C ASP A 272 -9.54 1.25 13.85
N GLU A 273 -10.09 2.25 14.52
CA GLU A 273 -9.33 3.18 15.38
C GLU A 273 -8.82 2.53 16.68
N SER A 274 -9.26 1.31 16.98
CA SER A 274 -8.68 0.51 18.07
C SER A 274 -7.26 0.03 17.74
N PHE A 275 -6.89 -0.02 16.44
CA PHE A 275 -5.53 -0.23 15.96
C PHE A 275 -4.87 1.14 15.73
N VAL A 276 -4.15 1.61 16.74
CA VAL A 276 -3.60 2.97 16.76
C VAL A 276 -2.47 3.16 15.74
N ILE A 277 -1.59 2.17 15.61
CA ILE A 277 -0.41 2.24 14.73
C ILE A 277 -0.22 0.98 13.90
N SER A 278 -0.34 -0.20 14.53
CA SER A 278 0.03 -1.47 13.90
C SER A 278 -1.21 -2.29 13.52
N LEU A 279 -1.10 -3.10 12.46
CA LEU A 279 -2.13 -4.06 12.05
C LEU A 279 -3.46 -3.44 11.55
N ASN A 280 -3.59 -2.12 11.51
CA ASN A 280 -4.76 -1.42 10.99
C ASN A 280 -5.02 -1.70 9.50
N ASP A 281 -3.97 -1.76 8.69
CA ASP A 281 -4.00 -2.10 7.28
C ASP A 281 -4.34 -3.58 7.04
N VAL A 282 -3.83 -4.46 7.89
CA VAL A 282 -4.15 -5.90 7.83
C VAL A 282 -5.61 -6.13 8.22
N ASP A 283 -6.08 -5.49 9.30
CA ASP A 283 -7.49 -5.51 9.71
C ASP A 283 -8.40 -5.03 8.58
N PHE A 284 -8.06 -3.89 7.98
CA PHE A 284 -8.80 -3.32 6.86
C PHE A 284 -8.88 -4.27 5.67
N CYS A 285 -7.75 -4.86 5.27
CA CYS A 285 -7.70 -5.84 4.20
C CYS A 285 -8.52 -7.10 4.51
N LEU A 286 -8.54 -7.57 5.76
CA LEU A 286 -9.36 -8.71 6.17
C LEU A 286 -10.85 -8.38 6.15
N LYS A 287 -11.27 -7.15 6.51
CA LYS A 287 -12.66 -6.69 6.33
C LYS A 287 -13.09 -6.72 4.86
N LEU A 288 -12.25 -6.28 3.93
CA LEU A 288 -12.52 -6.38 2.49
C LEU A 288 -12.65 -7.83 2.02
N ARG A 289 -11.79 -8.72 2.53
CA ARG A 289 -11.88 -10.15 2.24
C ARG A 289 -13.17 -10.80 2.75
N LYS A 290 -13.71 -10.35 3.87
CA LYS A 290 -15.04 -10.81 4.35
C LYS A 290 -16.18 -10.46 3.40
N LEU A 291 -16.02 -9.46 2.56
CA LEU A 291 -16.94 -9.16 1.45
C LEU A 291 -16.73 -10.07 0.23
N GLY A 292 -15.79 -11.02 0.28
CA GLY A 292 -15.44 -11.89 -0.84
C GLY A 292 -14.46 -11.25 -1.85
N LEU A 293 -13.86 -10.10 -1.53
CA LEU A 293 -12.96 -9.37 -2.41
C LEU A 293 -11.51 -9.87 -2.28
N LEU A 294 -10.76 -9.67 -3.34
CA LEU A 294 -9.33 -9.97 -3.42
C LEU A 294 -8.51 -8.74 -3.04
N ASN A 295 -7.47 -8.89 -2.23
CA ASN A 295 -6.43 -7.88 -2.13
C ASN A 295 -5.28 -8.25 -3.06
N VAL A 296 -4.77 -7.26 -3.79
CA VAL A 296 -3.79 -7.46 -4.85
C VAL A 296 -2.50 -6.73 -4.51
N TRP A 297 -1.38 -7.39 -4.64
CA TRP A 297 -0.07 -6.76 -4.62
C TRP A 297 0.52 -6.72 -6.03
N THR A 298 1.04 -5.56 -6.48
CA THR A 298 1.68 -5.41 -7.79
C THR A 298 3.14 -5.01 -7.66
N PRO A 299 4.07 -5.70 -8.36
CA PRO A 299 5.48 -5.33 -8.37
C PRO A 299 5.80 -4.19 -9.34
N PHE A 300 4.81 -3.69 -10.08
CA PHE A 300 5.00 -2.71 -11.15
C PHE A 300 4.72 -1.27 -10.70
N ALA A 301 4.14 -1.07 -9.53
CA ALA A 301 4.11 0.18 -8.81
C ALA A 301 5.22 0.15 -7.75
N GLU A 302 6.27 0.94 -7.92
CA GLU A 302 7.46 0.89 -7.07
C GLU A 302 7.70 2.24 -6.41
N LEU A 303 7.89 2.21 -5.07
CA LEU A 303 8.24 3.38 -4.27
C LEU A 303 9.34 3.00 -3.26
N TYR A 304 10.16 3.97 -2.86
CA TYR A 304 10.87 3.89 -1.60
C TYR A 304 9.93 4.19 -0.44
N HIS A 305 10.18 3.56 0.70
CA HIS A 305 9.56 3.87 1.99
C HIS A 305 10.65 3.92 3.04
N TYR A 306 10.96 5.12 3.51
CA TYR A 306 12.10 5.42 4.37
C TYR A 306 11.84 5.12 5.85
N GLU A 307 10.98 4.15 6.12
CA GLU A 307 10.59 3.69 7.45
C GLU A 307 11.79 3.51 8.38
N SER A 308 11.58 3.71 9.67
CA SER A 308 12.57 3.57 10.76
C SER A 308 13.54 4.73 10.96
N ILE A 309 13.58 5.74 10.09
CA ILE A 309 14.38 6.95 10.35
C ILE A 309 13.69 7.76 11.45
N SER A 310 12.35 7.80 11.45
CA SER A 310 11.54 8.61 12.37
C SER A 310 11.01 7.86 13.59
N ARG A 311 10.76 6.54 13.51
CA ARG A 311 10.07 5.78 14.56
C ARG A 311 10.98 4.95 15.45
N GLY A 312 12.16 4.49 14.96
CA GLY A 312 12.94 3.44 15.61
C GLY A 312 12.19 2.10 15.62
N LEU A 313 12.82 1.06 16.21
CA LEU A 313 12.21 -0.27 16.33
C LEU A 313 11.12 -0.26 17.42
N ASP A 314 10.00 -0.96 17.19
CA ASP A 314 8.88 -1.11 18.16
C ASP A 314 9.14 -2.24 19.18
N ASP A 315 10.40 -2.53 19.47
CA ASP A 315 10.84 -3.69 20.29
C ASP A 315 11.13 -3.35 21.78
N GLN A 316 10.98 -2.08 22.19
CA GLN A 316 11.32 -1.66 23.55
C GLN A 316 10.31 -0.66 24.16
N GLY A 317 10.13 -0.76 25.48
CA GLY A 317 9.33 0.18 26.27
C GLY A 317 7.86 0.25 25.88
N GLU A 318 7.27 1.44 25.97
CA GLU A 318 5.86 1.71 25.70
C GLU A 318 5.40 1.31 24.28
N LYS A 319 6.32 1.36 23.32
CA LYS A 319 6.03 0.94 21.94
C LYS A 319 5.78 -0.57 21.85
N ALA A 320 6.62 -1.37 22.53
CA ALA A 320 6.44 -2.82 22.61
C ALA A 320 5.15 -3.20 23.35
N GLU A 321 4.81 -2.50 24.43
CA GLU A 321 3.55 -2.74 25.15
C GLU A 321 2.33 -2.44 24.30
N ARG A 322 2.35 -1.33 23.56
CA ARG A 322 1.28 -1.00 22.61
C ARG A 322 1.17 -2.06 21.51
N TYR A 323 2.28 -2.42 20.88
CA TYR A 323 2.29 -3.44 19.83
C TYR A 323 1.77 -4.79 20.32
N ASN A 324 2.11 -5.18 21.56
CA ASN A 324 1.58 -6.40 22.16
C ASN A 324 0.06 -6.34 22.36
N LYS A 325 -0.49 -5.21 22.86
CA LYS A 325 -1.93 -5.01 23.02
C LYS A 325 -2.66 -5.07 21.67
N GLU A 326 -2.15 -4.36 20.65
CA GLU A 326 -2.72 -4.41 19.30
C GLU A 326 -2.64 -5.83 18.71
N SER A 327 -1.55 -6.56 18.96
CA SER A 327 -1.38 -7.94 18.54
C SER A 327 -2.35 -8.91 19.23
N GLU A 328 -2.61 -8.74 20.52
CA GLU A 328 -3.62 -9.53 21.26
C GLU A 328 -5.01 -9.24 20.72
N HIS A 329 -5.38 -7.96 20.60
CA HIS A 329 -6.66 -7.57 20.03
C HIS A 329 -6.86 -8.13 18.60
N PHE A 330 -5.84 -8.07 17.76
CA PHE A 330 -5.88 -8.63 16.42
C PHE A 330 -6.11 -10.16 16.43
N ARG A 331 -5.39 -10.90 17.30
CA ARG A 331 -5.56 -12.36 17.41
C ARG A 331 -6.95 -12.75 17.91
N GLU A 332 -7.54 -11.97 18.82
CA GLU A 332 -8.91 -12.19 19.27
C GLU A 332 -9.92 -11.93 18.15
N LYS A 333 -9.80 -10.77 17.50
CA LYS A 333 -10.71 -10.34 16.43
C LYS A 333 -10.69 -11.28 15.21
N TRP A 334 -9.49 -11.75 14.82
CA TRP A 334 -9.27 -12.54 13.61
C TRP A 334 -8.89 -14.00 13.91
N LYS A 335 -9.34 -14.52 15.05
CA LYS A 335 -9.00 -15.88 15.50
C LYS A 335 -9.31 -16.94 14.46
N ALA A 336 -10.50 -16.92 13.88
CA ALA A 336 -10.94 -17.90 12.90
C ALA A 336 -10.09 -17.89 11.62
N GLU A 337 -9.73 -16.69 11.14
CA GLU A 337 -8.88 -16.51 9.96
C GLU A 337 -7.44 -16.99 10.21
N LEU A 338 -6.91 -16.72 11.39
CA LEU A 338 -5.59 -17.18 11.79
C LEU A 338 -5.53 -18.70 11.96
N GLU A 339 -6.57 -19.31 12.54
CA GLU A 339 -6.69 -20.77 12.68
C GLU A 339 -6.85 -21.46 11.31
N ALA A 340 -7.58 -20.86 10.37
CA ALA A 340 -7.72 -21.36 9.01
C ALA A 340 -6.42 -21.26 8.21
N GLY A 341 -5.51 -20.37 8.61
CA GLY A 341 -4.27 -20.08 7.93
C GLY A 341 -4.43 -19.16 6.71
N ASP A 342 -3.30 -18.68 6.20
CA ASP A 342 -3.27 -17.78 5.05
C ASP A 342 -3.57 -18.53 3.75
N PRO A 343 -4.59 -18.16 2.96
CA PRO A 343 -4.97 -18.89 1.75
C PRO A 343 -3.98 -18.74 0.59
N TYR A 344 -3.06 -17.78 0.66
CA TYR A 344 -2.03 -17.54 -0.36
C TYR A 344 -0.64 -18.02 0.07
N TYR A 345 -0.55 -18.65 1.27
CA TYR A 345 0.70 -19.15 1.83
C TYR A 345 0.59 -20.65 2.12
N ASN A 346 1.44 -21.45 1.45
CA ASN A 346 1.38 -22.90 1.61
C ASN A 346 1.71 -23.32 3.05
N PRO A 347 0.92 -24.18 3.70
CA PRO A 347 1.13 -24.59 5.09
C PRO A 347 2.46 -25.32 5.34
N ASN A 348 3.14 -25.76 4.30
CA ASN A 348 4.49 -26.36 4.42
C ASN A 348 5.60 -25.30 4.53
N PHE A 349 5.32 -24.02 4.33
CA PHE A 349 6.30 -22.97 4.56
C PHE A 349 6.33 -22.56 6.03
N SER A 350 7.52 -22.12 6.46
CA SER A 350 7.74 -21.61 7.81
C SER A 350 7.01 -20.28 8.04
N LEU A 351 6.35 -20.16 9.15
CA LEU A 351 5.79 -18.90 9.62
C LEU A 351 6.78 -18.04 10.45
N ASP A 352 8.01 -18.53 10.63
CA ASP A 352 9.09 -17.79 11.29
C ASP A 352 9.97 -17.02 10.31
N ARG A 353 9.82 -17.29 9.00
CA ARG A 353 10.65 -16.75 7.93
C ARG A 353 9.80 -16.17 6.82
N SER A 354 10.22 -15.03 6.30
CA SER A 354 9.51 -14.30 5.24
C SER A 354 9.90 -14.71 3.80
N ASP A 355 10.84 -15.66 3.65
CA ASP A 355 11.49 -16.02 2.38
C ASP A 355 10.93 -17.30 1.72
N TYR A 356 9.78 -17.79 2.19
CA TYR A 356 9.16 -19.05 1.72
C TYR A 356 10.03 -20.30 1.98
N ALA A 357 10.89 -20.25 2.99
CA ALA A 357 11.61 -21.45 3.44
C ALA A 357 10.61 -22.50 3.93
N LEU A 358 10.96 -23.76 3.71
CA LEU A 358 10.14 -24.87 4.22
C LEU A 358 10.14 -24.87 5.76
N ARG A 359 9.02 -25.31 6.32
CA ARG A 359 8.91 -25.60 7.75
C ARG A 359 9.87 -26.72 8.12
N ASP A 360 10.53 -26.59 9.26
CA ASP A 360 11.36 -27.65 9.79
C ASP A 360 10.47 -28.83 10.23
N PRO A 361 10.64 -30.03 9.65
CA PRO A 361 9.83 -31.19 9.98
C PRO A 361 10.04 -31.69 11.42
N VAL A 362 11.16 -31.36 12.04
CA VAL A 362 11.51 -31.81 13.41
C VAL A 362 10.92 -30.89 14.48
N SER A 363 10.96 -29.59 14.25
CA SER A 363 10.47 -28.59 15.19
C SER A 363 8.99 -28.23 15.00
N GLY A 364 8.40 -28.56 13.86
CA GLY A 364 7.05 -28.15 13.46
C GLY A 364 6.90 -26.62 13.29
N ARG A 365 8.01 -25.90 13.26
CA ARG A 365 8.10 -24.42 13.16
C ARG A 365 8.62 -23.95 11.81
#